data_af7fbcd15e009575937ba1577854000d
#
_entry.id   af7fbcd15e009575937ba1577854000d
#
_cell.length_a   1.000
_cell.length_b   1.000
_cell.length_c   1.000
_cell.angle_alpha   90.00
_cell.angle_beta   90.00
_cell.angle_gamma   90.00
#
_symmetry.space_group_name_H-M   'P 1'
#
loop_
_entity.id
_entity.type
_entity.pdbx_description
1 polymer ?
#
loop_
_entity_poly.entity_id
_entity_poly.type
_entity_poly.pdbx_seq_one_letter_code
_entity_poly.pdbx_strand_id
1 'polypeptide(L)'
;MAKAIAKPAISAEQKQKNKKQLRIQIKRHWMLYLFLLPCIVWLLVFCYAPMAGIVLAFKNYRFDLGIFGSEWAGLKHFRKFVTSPEFWMTIKNTLVITSLKLVVCFPAPIILALLLNEVKAERFKKTVQTLSYLPNFVSWVVVVQLMTTIFTPYGGIFNDIRQMMGKEAIFVMGEKNAFLPLVIFSDLWKNVGWGSIVYLAAITGVDQELYEAASIDGAGRWKCTLHITIPEISVTIGIMFIMAVGGMLNAGYDQILLLQQPANNQRSEERRV
;
A
#
# COMPACT_ATOMS: atom_id res chain seq x y z
N MET A 1 32.11 10.47 -26.47
CA MET A 1 31.41 10.16 -27.74
C MET A 1 31.01 8.70 -27.73
N ALA A 2 29.77 8.39 -27.34
CA ALA A 2 29.24 7.01 -27.31
C ALA A 2 28.65 6.71 -28.70
N LYS A 3 29.25 5.78 -29.44
CA LYS A 3 28.76 5.24 -30.72
C LYS A 3 27.42 4.51 -30.46
N ALA A 4 26.31 5.06 -30.93
CA ALA A 4 25.02 4.38 -30.95
C ALA A 4 25.18 3.11 -31.85
N ILE A 5 25.09 1.94 -31.23
CA ILE A 5 25.05 0.67 -31.92
C ILE A 5 23.70 0.56 -32.64
N ALA A 6 23.67 0.85 -33.93
CA ALA A 6 22.47 0.68 -34.75
C ALA A 6 22.10 -0.83 -34.76
N LYS A 7 20.87 -1.15 -34.28
CA LYS A 7 20.33 -2.51 -34.41
C LYS A 7 20.27 -2.92 -35.88
N PRO A 8 20.80 -4.10 -36.25
CA PRO A 8 20.79 -4.56 -37.65
C PRO A 8 19.35 -4.67 -38.15
N ALA A 9 19.09 -4.11 -39.33
CA ALA A 9 17.79 -4.18 -39.98
C ALA A 9 17.46 -5.66 -40.30
N ILE A 10 16.37 -6.16 -39.69
CA ILE A 10 15.89 -7.53 -39.88
C ILE A 10 15.46 -7.70 -41.36
N SER A 11 16.09 -8.63 -42.07
CA SER A 11 15.82 -8.89 -43.50
C SER A 11 14.34 -9.35 -43.69
N ALA A 12 13.78 -9.11 -44.89
CA ALA A 12 12.42 -9.48 -45.22
C ALA A 12 12.16 -10.99 -45.05
N GLU A 13 13.15 -11.82 -45.36
CA GLU A 13 13.08 -13.28 -45.14
C GLU A 13 13.05 -13.68 -43.69
N GLN A 14 13.76 -12.97 -42.81
CA GLN A 14 13.79 -13.20 -41.38
C GLN A 14 12.44 -12.81 -40.74
N LYS A 15 11.79 -11.74 -41.26
CA LYS A 15 10.41 -11.36 -40.86
C LYS A 15 9.39 -12.43 -41.26
N GLN A 16 9.52 -13.01 -42.44
CA GLN A 16 8.61 -14.08 -42.87
C GLN A 16 8.81 -15.39 -42.06
N LYS A 17 10.03 -15.80 -41.78
CA LYS A 17 10.35 -16.97 -40.92
C LYS A 17 9.77 -16.76 -39.51
N ASN A 18 9.96 -15.57 -38.89
CA ASN A 18 9.43 -15.25 -37.58
C ASN A 18 7.88 -15.29 -37.58
N LYS A 19 7.23 -14.77 -38.62
CA LYS A 19 5.75 -14.78 -38.72
C LYS A 19 5.20 -16.23 -38.88
N LYS A 20 5.93 -17.11 -39.59
CA LYS A 20 5.55 -18.52 -39.72
C LYS A 20 5.75 -19.28 -38.41
N GLN A 21 6.84 -19.06 -37.71
CA GLN A 21 7.09 -19.62 -36.37
C GLN A 21 6.05 -19.15 -35.34
N LEU A 22 5.73 -17.87 -35.37
CA LEU A 22 4.68 -17.31 -34.45
C LEU A 22 3.33 -17.99 -34.67
N ARG A 23 2.91 -18.20 -35.93
CA ARG A 23 1.66 -18.91 -36.25
C ARG A 23 1.66 -20.37 -35.77
N ILE A 24 2.79 -21.06 -35.87
CA ILE A 24 2.95 -22.45 -35.40
C ILE A 24 2.87 -22.47 -33.86
N GLN A 25 3.52 -21.53 -33.16
CA GLN A 25 3.48 -21.42 -31.71
C GLN A 25 2.06 -21.09 -31.22
N ILE A 26 1.35 -20.14 -31.86
CA ILE A 26 -0.03 -19.82 -31.52
C ILE A 26 -0.94 -21.05 -31.68
N LYS A 27 -0.81 -21.79 -32.80
CA LYS A 27 -1.60 -23.02 -32.98
C LYS A 27 -1.26 -24.11 -31.96
N ARG A 28 0.02 -24.21 -31.54
CA ARG A 28 0.45 -25.22 -30.56
C ARG A 28 -0.06 -24.87 -29.14
N HIS A 29 -0.19 -23.58 -28.82
CA HIS A 29 -0.54 -23.10 -27.49
C HIS A 29 -1.93 -22.43 -27.43
N TRP A 30 -2.84 -22.76 -28.37
CA TRP A 30 -4.15 -22.13 -28.47
C TRP A 30 -4.99 -22.23 -27.17
N MET A 31 -4.87 -23.35 -26.43
CA MET A 31 -5.50 -23.52 -25.13
C MET A 31 -5.08 -22.46 -24.13
N LEU A 32 -3.77 -22.10 -24.10
CA LEU A 32 -3.29 -21.05 -23.18
C LEU A 32 -3.93 -19.69 -23.50
N TYR A 33 -4.08 -19.38 -24.80
CA TYR A 33 -4.76 -18.14 -25.21
C TYR A 33 -6.25 -18.16 -24.87
N LEU A 34 -6.90 -19.33 -24.97
CA LEU A 34 -8.29 -19.49 -24.57
C LEU A 34 -8.49 -19.23 -23.06
N PHE A 35 -7.60 -19.74 -22.21
CA PHE A 35 -7.60 -19.46 -20.77
C PHE A 35 -7.27 -18.00 -20.44
N LEU A 36 -6.45 -17.34 -21.25
CA LEU A 36 -6.10 -15.94 -21.06
C LEU A 36 -7.23 -14.98 -21.52
N LEU A 37 -8.08 -15.42 -22.46
CA LEU A 37 -9.10 -14.60 -23.06
C LEU A 37 -10.09 -13.99 -22.05
N PRO A 38 -10.66 -14.73 -21.09
CA PRO A 38 -11.54 -14.15 -20.08
C PRO A 38 -10.85 -13.03 -19.26
N CYS A 39 -9.57 -13.23 -18.89
CA CYS A 39 -8.80 -12.22 -18.17
C CYS A 39 -8.56 -10.96 -19.01
N ILE A 40 -8.24 -11.14 -20.31
CA ILE A 40 -8.05 -9.99 -21.23
C ILE A 40 -9.38 -9.25 -21.43
N VAL A 41 -10.49 -9.96 -21.65
CA VAL A 41 -11.82 -9.34 -21.82
C VAL A 41 -12.21 -8.56 -20.56
N TRP A 42 -12.03 -9.16 -19.38
CA TRP A 42 -12.29 -8.49 -18.12
C TRP A 42 -11.44 -7.20 -17.98
N LEU A 43 -10.17 -7.29 -18.27
CA LEU A 43 -9.24 -6.16 -18.20
C LEU A 43 -9.63 -5.04 -19.19
N LEU A 44 -9.97 -5.39 -20.42
CA LEU A 44 -10.40 -4.42 -21.42
C LEU A 44 -11.72 -3.74 -21.05
N VAL A 45 -12.71 -4.50 -20.56
CA VAL A 45 -14.04 -3.98 -20.23
C VAL A 45 -14.03 -3.18 -18.94
N PHE A 46 -13.35 -3.67 -17.88
CA PHE A 46 -13.44 -3.06 -16.55
C PHE A 46 -12.26 -2.15 -16.19
N CYS A 47 -11.10 -2.29 -16.84
CA CYS A 47 -9.96 -1.41 -16.61
C CYS A 47 -9.76 -0.40 -17.74
N TYR A 48 -9.70 -0.84 -18.99
CA TYR A 48 -9.40 0.05 -20.13
C TYR A 48 -10.61 0.86 -20.61
N ALA A 49 -11.79 0.27 -20.73
CA ALA A 49 -12.97 0.99 -21.21
C ALA A 49 -13.32 2.20 -20.32
N PRO A 50 -13.27 2.13 -18.97
CA PRO A 50 -13.48 3.30 -18.11
C PRO A 50 -12.44 4.40 -18.29
N MET A 51 -11.21 4.08 -18.75
CA MET A 51 -10.19 5.10 -19.02
C MET A 51 -10.60 6.06 -20.13
N ALA A 52 -11.50 5.66 -21.03
CA ALA A 52 -12.09 6.57 -22.00
C ALA A 52 -12.85 7.73 -21.33
N GLY A 53 -13.31 7.55 -20.09
CA GLY A 53 -13.93 8.59 -19.27
C GLY A 53 -12.99 9.74 -18.91
N ILE A 54 -11.66 9.58 -19.04
CA ILE A 54 -10.68 10.67 -18.83
C ILE A 54 -10.96 11.85 -19.76
N VAL A 55 -11.54 11.60 -20.93
CA VAL A 55 -11.96 12.65 -21.90
C VAL A 55 -12.93 13.65 -21.25
N LEU A 56 -13.75 13.21 -20.28
CA LEU A 56 -14.68 14.09 -19.56
C LEU A 56 -14.00 15.20 -18.77
N ALA A 57 -12.76 14.99 -18.33
CA ALA A 57 -11.97 16.01 -17.64
C ALA A 57 -11.66 17.24 -18.53
N PHE A 58 -11.74 17.08 -19.86
CA PHE A 58 -11.49 18.12 -20.86
C PHE A 58 -12.76 18.70 -21.46
N LYS A 59 -13.95 18.25 -21.01
CA LYS A 59 -15.24 18.68 -21.51
C LYS A 59 -16.10 19.34 -20.44
N ASN A 60 -16.95 20.31 -20.84
CA ASN A 60 -18.06 20.77 -20.02
C ASN A 60 -19.20 19.75 -20.15
N TYR A 61 -19.10 18.66 -19.36
CA TYR A 61 -20.05 17.57 -19.46
C TYR A 61 -21.47 18.02 -19.13
N ARG A 62 -22.38 17.75 -20.05
CA ARG A 62 -23.82 17.93 -19.88
C ARG A 62 -24.51 16.58 -20.05
N PHE A 63 -25.34 16.25 -19.08
CA PHE A 63 -26.02 14.96 -19.04
C PHE A 63 -26.95 14.73 -20.26
N ASP A 64 -27.58 15.82 -20.74
CA ASP A 64 -28.49 15.83 -21.91
C ASP A 64 -27.77 15.57 -23.23
N LEU A 65 -26.51 15.96 -23.36
CA LEU A 65 -25.71 15.85 -24.59
C LEU A 65 -24.75 14.64 -24.60
N GLY A 66 -24.59 13.99 -23.45
CA GLY A 66 -23.68 12.86 -23.28
C GLY A 66 -22.21 13.21 -23.50
N ILE A 67 -21.36 12.16 -23.59
CA ILE A 67 -19.89 12.33 -23.72
C ILE A 67 -19.51 12.99 -25.04
N PHE A 68 -20.17 12.61 -26.15
CA PHE A 68 -19.79 13.07 -27.48
C PHE A 68 -20.34 14.46 -27.81
N GLY A 69 -21.56 14.79 -27.35
CA GLY A 69 -22.21 16.07 -27.62
C GLY A 69 -21.80 17.23 -26.71
N SER A 70 -21.11 16.95 -25.60
CA SER A 70 -20.65 17.98 -24.67
C SER A 70 -19.50 18.82 -25.24
N GLU A 71 -19.52 20.12 -24.95
CA GLU A 71 -18.54 21.08 -25.44
C GLU A 71 -17.14 20.82 -24.86
N TRP A 72 -16.12 21.08 -25.67
CA TRP A 72 -14.72 20.95 -25.26
C TRP A 72 -14.29 22.13 -24.37
N ALA A 73 -13.92 21.85 -23.12
CA ALA A 73 -13.50 22.86 -22.14
C ALA A 73 -11.97 23.04 -22.04
N GLY A 74 -11.19 22.20 -22.73
CA GLY A 74 -9.73 22.20 -22.62
C GLY A 74 -9.25 21.97 -21.19
N LEU A 75 -8.32 22.77 -20.71
CA LEU A 75 -7.71 22.67 -19.37
C LEU A 75 -8.45 23.48 -18.28
N LYS A 76 -9.67 23.98 -18.54
CA LYS A 76 -10.44 24.82 -17.60
C LYS A 76 -10.63 24.14 -16.24
N HIS A 77 -11.03 22.86 -16.23
CA HIS A 77 -11.27 22.11 -15.01
C HIS A 77 -9.98 21.81 -14.25
N PHE A 78 -8.88 21.51 -14.96
CA PHE A 78 -7.56 21.33 -14.35
C PHE A 78 -7.06 22.60 -13.69
N ARG A 79 -7.20 23.76 -14.37
CA ARG A 79 -6.79 25.04 -13.80
C ARG A 79 -7.60 25.35 -12.53
N LYS A 80 -8.94 25.18 -12.57
CA LYS A 80 -9.79 25.37 -11.39
C LYS A 80 -9.39 24.43 -10.25
N PHE A 81 -9.09 23.17 -10.55
CA PHE A 81 -8.68 22.17 -9.56
C PHE A 81 -7.36 22.55 -8.89
N VAL A 82 -6.32 22.82 -9.66
CA VAL A 82 -4.98 23.17 -9.13
C VAL A 82 -4.96 24.50 -8.37
N THR A 83 -5.83 25.45 -8.75
CA THR A 83 -5.93 26.75 -8.04
C THR A 83 -6.82 26.68 -6.82
N SER A 84 -7.52 25.57 -6.57
CA SER A 84 -8.37 25.43 -5.39
C SER A 84 -7.51 25.22 -4.12
N PRO A 85 -7.89 25.85 -2.99
CA PRO A 85 -7.21 25.63 -1.71
C PRO A 85 -7.27 24.17 -1.26
N GLU A 86 -8.37 23.46 -1.56
CA GLU A 86 -8.59 22.07 -1.22
C GLU A 86 -7.57 21.13 -1.88
N PHE A 87 -7.12 21.46 -3.11
CA PHE A 87 -6.09 20.68 -3.81
C PHE A 87 -4.79 20.64 -3.00
N TRP A 88 -4.28 21.81 -2.63
CA TRP A 88 -3.02 21.91 -1.89
C TRP A 88 -3.10 21.33 -0.49
N MET A 89 -4.25 21.48 0.17
CA MET A 89 -4.50 20.87 1.47
C MET A 89 -4.53 19.34 1.36
N THR A 90 -5.20 18.78 0.35
CA THR A 90 -5.25 17.33 0.10
C THR A 90 -3.85 16.79 -0.18
N ILE A 91 -3.07 17.43 -1.06
CA ILE A 91 -1.68 17.02 -1.34
C ILE A 91 -0.85 17.02 -0.05
N LYS A 92 -0.91 18.10 0.73
CA LYS A 92 -0.18 18.20 2.00
C LYS A 92 -0.58 17.08 2.98
N ASN A 93 -1.87 16.85 3.16
CA ASN A 93 -2.37 15.82 4.07
C ASN A 93 -1.96 14.42 3.60
N THR A 94 -2.08 14.13 2.30
CA THR A 94 -1.62 12.87 1.72
C THR A 94 -0.14 12.65 1.97
N LEU A 95 0.70 13.64 1.68
CA LEU A 95 2.15 13.52 1.90
C LEU A 95 2.51 13.35 3.38
N VAL A 96 1.85 14.07 4.29
CA VAL A 96 2.08 13.93 5.74
C VAL A 96 1.70 12.53 6.23
N ILE A 97 0.50 12.06 5.89
CA ILE A 97 0.02 10.73 6.30
C ILE A 97 0.93 9.64 5.74
N THR A 98 1.24 9.67 4.44
CA THR A 98 2.04 8.63 3.80
C THR A 98 3.49 8.64 4.22
N SER A 99 4.08 9.83 4.47
CA SER A 99 5.42 9.92 5.02
C SER A 99 5.50 9.35 6.44
N LEU A 100 4.50 9.63 7.28
CA LEU A 100 4.42 9.03 8.63
C LEU A 100 4.22 7.51 8.56
N LYS A 101 3.36 7.02 7.67
CA LYS A 101 3.21 5.58 7.43
C LYS A 101 4.53 4.96 6.95
N LEU A 102 5.25 5.61 6.06
CA LEU A 102 6.54 5.13 5.57
C LEU A 102 7.58 5.05 6.70
N VAL A 103 7.62 6.04 7.58
CA VAL A 103 8.59 6.07 8.69
C VAL A 103 8.24 5.08 9.80
N VAL A 104 6.96 4.88 10.11
CA VAL A 104 6.52 4.04 11.24
C VAL A 104 6.10 2.65 10.79
N CYS A 105 5.24 2.55 9.76
CA CYS A 105 4.66 1.27 9.36
C CYS A 105 5.60 0.45 8.45
N PHE A 106 6.56 1.07 7.75
CA PHE A 106 7.50 0.32 6.91
C PHE A 106 8.57 -0.44 7.71
N PRO A 107 9.24 0.14 8.72
CA PRO A 107 10.23 -0.61 9.53
C PRO A 107 9.61 -1.66 10.45
N ALA A 108 8.37 -1.49 10.88
CA ALA A 108 7.74 -2.33 11.87
C ALA A 108 7.64 -3.83 11.47
N PRO A 109 7.24 -4.20 10.23
CA PRO A 109 7.28 -5.58 9.76
C PRO A 109 8.69 -6.18 9.72
N ILE A 110 9.71 -5.37 9.42
CA ILE A 110 11.11 -5.80 9.43
C ILE A 110 11.51 -6.15 10.86
N ILE A 111 11.23 -5.24 11.80
CA ILE A 111 11.52 -5.45 13.22
C ILE A 111 10.80 -6.69 13.73
N LEU A 112 9.52 -6.85 13.41
CA LEU A 112 8.75 -8.04 13.81
C LEU A 112 9.36 -9.33 13.23
N ALA A 113 9.78 -9.34 11.97
CA ALA A 113 10.41 -10.49 11.34
C ALA A 113 11.74 -10.85 12.02
N LEU A 114 12.59 -9.85 12.31
CA LEU A 114 13.83 -10.06 13.05
C LEU A 114 13.59 -10.62 14.46
N LEU A 115 12.64 -10.06 15.20
CA LEU A 115 12.27 -10.54 16.53
C LEU A 115 11.75 -11.98 16.48
N LEU A 116 10.87 -12.29 15.52
CA LEU A 116 10.34 -13.64 15.33
C LEU A 116 11.44 -14.65 14.93
N ASN A 117 12.46 -14.20 14.22
CA ASN A 117 13.60 -15.06 13.88
C ASN A 117 14.43 -15.46 15.09
N GLU A 118 14.55 -14.58 16.08
CA GLU A 118 15.28 -14.83 17.32
C GLU A 118 14.54 -15.79 18.30
N VAL A 119 13.24 -15.98 18.11
CA VAL A 119 12.43 -16.84 18.99
C VAL A 119 12.71 -18.31 18.71
N LYS A 120 13.29 -19.01 19.72
CA LYS A 120 13.61 -20.44 19.65
C LYS A 120 12.40 -21.36 19.86
N ALA A 121 11.40 -20.91 20.65
CA ALA A 121 10.21 -21.69 20.96
C ALA A 121 9.25 -21.68 19.74
N GLU A 122 9.28 -22.72 18.93
CA GLU A 122 8.48 -22.81 17.71
C GLU A 122 6.98 -22.61 17.92
N ARG A 123 6.41 -23.19 19.00
CA ARG A 123 4.99 -23.03 19.32
C ARG A 123 4.64 -21.57 19.58
N PHE A 124 5.46 -20.88 20.37
CA PHE A 124 5.28 -19.45 20.64
C PHE A 124 5.42 -18.63 19.36
N LYS A 125 6.46 -18.90 18.56
CA LYS A 125 6.67 -18.23 17.25
C LYS A 125 5.43 -18.38 16.36
N LYS A 126 4.90 -19.60 16.18
CA LYS A 126 3.70 -19.86 15.38
C LYS A 126 2.46 -19.16 15.94
N THR A 127 2.29 -19.12 17.25
CA THR A 127 1.17 -18.43 17.89
C THR A 127 1.22 -16.93 17.63
N VAL A 128 2.39 -16.29 17.84
CA VAL A 128 2.58 -14.85 17.58
C VAL A 128 2.37 -14.53 16.10
N GLN A 129 2.90 -15.36 15.19
CA GLN A 129 2.67 -15.20 13.74
C GLN A 129 1.17 -15.24 13.41
N THR A 130 0.45 -16.25 13.87
CA THR A 130 -0.98 -16.42 13.61
C THR A 130 -1.78 -15.23 14.14
N LEU A 131 -1.52 -14.80 15.38
CA LEU A 131 -2.21 -13.65 15.98
C LEU A 131 -1.88 -12.33 15.26
N SER A 132 -0.64 -12.17 14.81
CA SER A 132 -0.21 -10.96 14.09
C SER A 132 -0.77 -10.90 12.65
N TYR A 133 -1.01 -12.05 12.02
CA TYR A 133 -1.53 -12.11 10.64
C TYR A 133 -3.05 -11.92 10.57
N LEU A 134 -3.76 -12.34 11.62
CA LEU A 134 -5.22 -12.35 11.68
C LEU A 134 -5.86 -10.98 11.37
N PRO A 135 -5.37 -9.84 11.91
CA PRO A 135 -5.98 -8.54 11.65
C PRO A 135 -6.02 -8.14 10.18
N ASN A 136 -5.08 -8.63 9.37
CA ASN A 136 -5.04 -8.31 7.94
C ASN A 136 -6.26 -8.80 7.17
N PHE A 137 -6.88 -9.90 7.59
CA PHE A 137 -8.06 -10.48 6.95
C PHE A 137 -9.37 -9.75 7.30
N VAL A 138 -9.34 -8.89 8.31
CA VAL A 138 -10.50 -8.10 8.72
C VAL A 138 -10.66 -6.89 7.78
N SER A 139 -11.89 -6.61 7.32
CA SER A 139 -12.14 -5.43 6.48
C SER A 139 -11.92 -4.12 7.25
N TRP A 140 -11.58 -3.03 6.54
CA TRP A 140 -11.44 -1.71 7.16
C TRP A 140 -12.71 -1.23 7.85
N VAL A 141 -13.89 -1.58 7.32
CA VAL A 141 -15.18 -1.25 7.94
C VAL A 141 -15.29 -1.83 9.35
N VAL A 142 -14.93 -3.11 9.51
CA VAL A 142 -14.97 -3.78 10.82
C VAL A 142 -13.90 -3.21 11.76
N VAL A 143 -12.69 -2.94 11.27
CA VAL A 143 -11.61 -2.34 12.07
C VAL A 143 -12.05 -0.98 12.63
N VAL A 144 -12.59 -0.10 11.78
CA VAL A 144 -13.05 1.22 12.20
C VAL A 144 -14.24 1.12 13.14
N GLN A 145 -15.17 0.17 12.92
CA GLN A 145 -16.29 -0.05 13.82
C GLN A 145 -15.82 -0.52 15.23
N LEU A 146 -14.84 -1.42 15.29
CA LEU A 146 -14.20 -1.82 16.54
C LEU A 146 -13.54 -0.63 17.24
N MET A 147 -12.80 0.21 16.51
CA MET A 147 -12.20 1.42 17.07
C MET A 147 -13.26 2.36 17.59
N THR A 148 -14.36 2.58 16.86
CA THR A 148 -15.47 3.42 17.29
C THR A 148 -16.07 2.90 18.59
N THR A 149 -16.29 1.59 18.72
CA THR A 149 -16.82 0.98 19.95
C THR A 149 -15.86 1.14 21.13
N ILE A 150 -14.56 0.94 20.91
CA ILE A 150 -13.53 1.06 21.96
C ILE A 150 -13.40 2.51 22.45
N PHE A 151 -13.46 3.49 21.54
CA PHE A 151 -13.20 4.90 21.81
C PHE A 151 -14.46 5.74 22.01
N THR A 152 -15.66 5.14 22.01
CA THR A 152 -16.91 5.88 22.28
C THR A 152 -16.89 6.53 23.66
N PRO A 153 -17.46 7.75 23.82
CA PRO A 153 -17.46 8.46 25.11
C PRO A 153 -18.21 7.72 26.23
N TYR A 154 -19.28 7.05 25.87
CA TYR A 154 -20.15 6.33 26.84
C TYR A 154 -20.11 4.83 26.58
N GLY A 155 -19.65 4.06 27.56
CA GLY A 155 -19.55 2.60 27.48
C GLY A 155 -18.41 2.09 26.61
N GLY A 156 -17.46 2.94 26.22
CA GLY A 156 -16.25 2.54 25.54
C GLY A 156 -15.13 2.20 26.52
N ILE A 157 -14.50 1.04 26.34
CA ILE A 157 -13.46 0.51 27.26
C ILE A 157 -12.37 1.56 27.54
N PHE A 158 -11.96 2.33 26.54
CA PHE A 158 -10.96 3.37 26.71
C PHE A 158 -11.41 4.47 27.67
N ASN A 159 -12.63 4.94 27.53
CA ASN A 159 -13.18 5.98 28.39
C ASN A 159 -13.57 5.48 29.78
N ASP A 160 -13.98 4.22 29.90
CA ASP A 160 -14.23 3.59 31.21
C ASP A 160 -12.93 3.53 32.03
N ILE A 161 -11.81 3.14 31.42
CA ILE A 161 -10.48 3.16 32.07
C ILE A 161 -10.08 4.59 32.44
N ARG A 162 -10.32 5.58 31.57
CA ARG A 162 -10.04 7.00 31.88
C ARG A 162 -10.83 7.49 33.10
N GLN A 163 -12.12 7.14 33.16
CA GLN A 163 -12.99 7.53 34.30
C GLN A 163 -12.54 6.87 35.60
N MET A 164 -12.13 5.59 35.57
CA MET A 164 -11.51 4.91 36.70
C MET A 164 -10.23 5.62 37.20
N MET A 165 -9.50 6.28 36.26
CA MET A 165 -8.33 7.10 36.59
C MET A 165 -8.67 8.55 36.99
N GLY A 166 -9.96 8.89 37.21
CA GLY A 166 -10.43 10.22 37.57
C GLY A 166 -10.37 11.27 36.45
N LYS A 167 -10.31 10.82 35.16
CA LYS A 167 -10.28 11.71 33.99
C LYS A 167 -11.63 11.72 33.29
N GLU A 168 -12.01 12.88 32.74
CA GLU A 168 -13.24 13.02 31.96
C GLU A 168 -13.19 12.17 30.67
N ALA A 169 -14.37 11.70 30.21
CA ALA A 169 -14.51 11.04 28.95
C ALA A 169 -14.22 11.99 27.77
N ILE A 170 -13.56 11.50 26.74
CA ILE A 170 -13.25 12.26 25.53
C ILE A 170 -13.76 11.53 24.29
N PHE A 171 -14.17 12.27 23.28
CA PHE A 171 -14.52 11.72 21.97
C PHE A 171 -13.27 11.62 21.08
N VAL A 172 -12.46 10.58 21.30
CA VAL A 172 -11.16 10.39 20.63
C VAL A 172 -11.29 10.40 19.10
N MET A 173 -12.35 9.78 18.56
CA MET A 173 -12.57 9.71 17.11
C MET A 173 -12.90 11.09 16.50
N GLY A 174 -13.42 12.02 17.27
CA GLY A 174 -13.68 13.40 16.85
C GLY A 174 -12.52 14.36 17.08
N GLU A 175 -11.54 13.95 17.88
CA GLU A 175 -10.38 14.78 18.20
C GLU A 175 -9.44 14.93 17.01
N LYS A 176 -9.18 16.18 16.62
CA LYS A 176 -8.31 16.55 15.50
C LYS A 176 -6.87 16.01 15.64
N ASN A 177 -6.35 16.04 16.86
CA ASN A 177 -4.98 15.61 17.15
C ASN A 177 -4.86 14.09 17.27
N ALA A 178 -5.96 13.37 17.51
CA ALA A 178 -6.00 11.93 17.60
C ALA A 178 -6.09 11.26 16.22
N PHE A 179 -6.50 11.99 15.18
CA PHE A 179 -6.72 11.43 13.84
C PHE A 179 -5.46 10.75 13.26
N LEU A 180 -4.32 11.45 13.24
CA LEU A 180 -3.06 10.90 12.70
C LEU A 180 -2.57 9.68 13.51
N PRO A 181 -2.49 9.72 14.84
CA PRO A 181 -2.19 8.54 15.65
C PRO A 181 -3.12 7.36 15.39
N LEU A 182 -4.43 7.58 15.26
CA LEU A 182 -5.39 6.53 14.96
C LEU A 182 -5.15 5.88 13.59
N VAL A 183 -4.88 6.70 12.56
CA VAL A 183 -4.55 6.22 11.21
C VAL A 183 -3.27 5.37 11.24
N ILE A 184 -2.21 5.84 11.88
CA ILE A 184 -0.93 5.12 11.94
C ILE A 184 -1.06 3.83 12.76
N PHE A 185 -1.66 3.90 13.95
CA PHE A 185 -1.80 2.74 14.82
C PHE A 185 -2.67 1.64 14.22
N SER A 186 -3.82 2.00 13.63
CA SER A 186 -4.70 1.02 13.00
C SER A 186 -4.06 0.36 11.77
N ASP A 187 -3.31 1.12 10.98
CA ASP A 187 -2.55 0.58 9.84
C ASP A 187 -1.44 -0.36 10.30
N LEU A 188 -0.68 0.06 11.32
CA LEU A 188 0.37 -0.75 11.92
C LEU A 188 -0.19 -2.07 12.46
N TRP A 189 -1.23 -1.99 13.32
CA TRP A 189 -1.87 -3.17 13.92
C TRP A 189 -2.40 -4.15 12.86
N LYS A 190 -3.02 -3.61 11.82
CA LYS A 190 -3.61 -4.43 10.76
C LYS A 190 -2.57 -5.10 9.87
N ASN A 191 -1.48 -4.40 9.52
CA ASN A 191 -0.62 -4.81 8.42
C ASN A 191 0.77 -5.29 8.85
N VAL A 192 1.22 -5.05 10.09
CA VAL A 192 2.57 -5.39 10.55
C VAL A 192 2.87 -6.88 10.43
N GLY A 193 1.94 -7.73 10.83
CA GLY A 193 2.11 -9.18 10.76
C GLY A 193 2.21 -9.67 9.32
N TRP A 194 1.26 -9.28 8.48
CA TRP A 194 1.25 -9.67 7.07
C TRP A 194 2.51 -9.23 6.33
N GLY A 195 2.93 -7.98 6.53
CA GLY A 195 4.15 -7.44 5.96
C GLY A 195 5.42 -8.19 6.40
N SER A 196 5.43 -8.76 7.62
CA SER A 196 6.58 -9.48 8.14
C SER A 196 6.85 -10.82 7.43
N ILE A 197 5.86 -11.40 6.73
CA ILE A 197 6.00 -12.69 6.03
C ILE A 197 7.11 -12.65 4.98
N VAL A 198 7.15 -11.60 4.19
CA VAL A 198 8.13 -11.44 3.11
C VAL A 198 9.56 -11.37 3.67
N TYR A 199 9.74 -10.62 4.76
CA TYR A 199 11.05 -10.51 5.41
C TYR A 199 11.44 -11.80 6.12
N LEU A 200 10.51 -12.49 6.77
CA LEU A 200 10.77 -13.82 7.35
C LEU A 200 11.20 -14.83 6.29
N ALA A 201 10.55 -14.84 5.13
CA ALA A 201 10.94 -15.69 4.01
C ALA A 201 12.34 -15.35 3.51
N ALA A 202 12.68 -14.06 3.41
CA ALA A 202 14.03 -13.64 3.03
C ALA A 202 15.08 -14.07 4.06
N ILE A 203 14.80 -13.93 5.36
CA ILE A 203 15.71 -14.34 6.44
C ILE A 203 15.97 -15.86 6.41
N THR A 204 14.94 -16.67 6.14
CA THR A 204 15.11 -18.14 6.06
C THR A 204 15.96 -18.58 4.86
N GLY A 205 16.14 -17.71 3.87
CA GLY A 205 17.02 -17.95 2.71
C GLY A 205 18.49 -17.58 2.95
N VAL A 206 18.83 -16.99 4.08
CA VAL A 206 20.22 -16.64 4.41
C VAL A 206 21.02 -17.89 4.74
N ASP A 207 22.24 -17.98 4.24
CA ASP A 207 23.11 -19.14 4.44
C ASP A 207 23.46 -19.30 5.94
N GLN A 208 23.23 -20.50 6.45
CA GLN A 208 23.52 -20.84 7.85
C GLN A 208 25.02 -20.85 8.15
N GLU A 209 25.86 -21.12 7.17
CA GLU A 209 27.33 -21.13 7.33
C GLU A 209 27.85 -19.76 7.80
N LEU A 210 27.20 -18.66 7.38
CA LEU A 210 27.55 -17.31 7.81
C LEU A 210 27.34 -17.11 9.33
N TYR A 211 26.26 -17.66 9.87
CA TYR A 211 25.98 -17.58 11.30
C TYR A 211 26.91 -18.49 12.11
N GLU A 212 27.26 -19.67 11.57
CA GLU A 212 28.21 -20.59 12.21
C GLU A 212 29.60 -19.97 12.30
N ALA A 213 30.11 -19.41 11.19
CA ALA A 213 31.39 -18.70 11.14
C ALA A 213 31.41 -17.53 12.14
N ALA A 214 30.37 -16.69 12.14
CA ALA A 214 30.27 -15.58 13.08
C ALA A 214 30.21 -16.03 14.56
N SER A 215 29.60 -17.19 14.82
CA SER A 215 29.55 -17.77 16.16
C SER A 215 30.93 -18.22 16.63
N ILE A 216 31.77 -18.77 15.74
CA ILE A 216 33.17 -19.16 16.03
C ILE A 216 33.99 -17.90 16.36
N ASP A 217 33.74 -16.79 15.65
CA ASP A 217 34.37 -15.47 15.90
C ASP A 217 33.83 -14.77 17.17
N GLY A 218 32.91 -15.40 17.92
CA GLY A 218 32.34 -14.86 19.15
C GLY A 218 31.32 -13.75 18.96
N ALA A 219 30.70 -13.66 17.77
CA ALA A 219 29.64 -12.69 17.52
C ALA A 219 28.36 -13.06 18.27
N GLY A 220 27.86 -12.10 19.07
CA GLY A 220 26.55 -12.24 19.71
C GLY A 220 25.39 -12.03 18.73
N ARG A 221 24.17 -12.43 19.12
CA ARG A 221 22.96 -12.38 18.27
C ARG A 221 22.72 -11.01 17.60
N TRP A 222 22.85 -9.93 18.34
CA TRP A 222 22.71 -8.58 17.80
C TRP A 222 23.73 -8.24 16.70
N LYS A 223 24.99 -8.71 16.86
CA LYS A 223 25.99 -8.54 15.83
C LYS A 223 25.65 -9.34 14.58
N CYS A 224 25.19 -10.58 14.72
CA CYS A 224 24.73 -11.40 13.59
C CYS A 224 23.53 -10.74 12.87
N THR A 225 22.54 -10.23 13.62
CA THR A 225 21.40 -9.53 13.04
C THR A 225 21.80 -8.31 12.23
N LEU A 226 22.68 -7.46 12.77
CA LEU A 226 23.10 -6.20 12.12
C LEU A 226 24.07 -6.39 10.95
N HIS A 227 24.99 -7.37 11.04
CA HIS A 227 26.08 -7.51 10.08
C HIS A 227 25.90 -8.68 9.10
N ILE A 228 24.98 -9.61 9.37
CA ILE A 228 24.68 -10.72 8.47
C ILE A 228 23.23 -10.61 8.00
N THR A 229 22.25 -10.70 8.92
CA THR A 229 20.84 -10.81 8.54
C THR A 229 20.35 -9.58 7.75
N ILE A 230 20.55 -8.36 8.28
CA ILE A 230 20.06 -7.14 7.61
C ILE A 230 20.76 -6.90 6.26
N PRO A 231 22.09 -7.01 6.11
CA PRO A 231 22.75 -6.90 4.82
C PRO A 231 22.25 -7.94 3.80
N GLU A 232 22.09 -9.20 4.18
CA GLU A 232 21.64 -10.25 3.29
C GLU A 232 20.20 -10.02 2.77
N ILE A 233 19.30 -9.55 3.62
CA ILE A 233 17.92 -9.22 3.21
C ILE A 233 17.77 -7.81 2.62
N SER A 234 18.85 -7.03 2.51
CA SER A 234 18.83 -5.62 2.06
C SER A 234 18.18 -5.44 0.68
N VAL A 235 18.39 -6.39 -0.23
CA VAL A 235 17.75 -6.38 -1.56
C VAL A 235 16.23 -6.47 -1.42
N THR A 236 15.73 -7.35 -0.58
CA THR A 236 14.29 -7.47 -0.30
C THR A 236 13.74 -6.20 0.35
N ILE A 237 14.47 -5.63 1.33
CA ILE A 237 14.11 -4.34 1.95
C ILE A 237 14.04 -3.23 0.90
N GLY A 238 15.02 -3.16 -0.01
CA GLY A 238 15.07 -2.17 -1.09
C GLY A 238 13.90 -2.30 -2.06
N ILE A 239 13.56 -3.51 -2.48
CA ILE A 239 12.41 -3.76 -3.36
C ILE A 239 11.11 -3.34 -2.67
N MET A 240 10.89 -3.76 -1.42
CA MET A 240 9.69 -3.42 -0.66
C MET A 240 9.60 -1.91 -0.38
N PHE A 241 10.73 -1.24 -0.16
CA PHE A 241 10.78 0.21 -0.01
C PHE A 241 10.34 0.94 -1.29
N ILE A 242 10.85 0.52 -2.45
CA ILE A 242 10.44 1.09 -3.75
C ILE A 242 8.93 0.88 -3.97
N MET A 243 8.41 -0.30 -3.65
CA MET A 243 6.98 -0.60 -3.72
C MET A 243 6.16 0.28 -2.77
N ALA A 244 6.64 0.49 -1.53
CA ALA A 244 5.98 1.37 -0.56
C ALA A 244 5.95 2.83 -1.04
N VAL A 245 7.07 3.34 -1.57
CA VAL A 245 7.15 4.70 -2.14
C VAL A 245 6.23 4.83 -3.36
N GLY A 246 6.18 3.82 -4.24
CA GLY A 246 5.26 3.79 -5.38
C GLY A 246 3.78 3.84 -4.97
N GLY A 247 3.45 3.27 -3.81
CA GLY A 247 2.09 3.28 -3.24
C GLY A 247 1.72 4.53 -2.45
N MET A 248 2.64 5.47 -2.23
CA MET A 248 2.41 6.63 -1.34
C MET A 248 1.20 7.48 -1.70
N LEU A 249 0.89 7.64 -3.00
CA LEU A 249 -0.25 8.45 -3.43
C LEU A 249 -1.62 7.81 -3.10
N ASN A 250 -1.66 6.51 -2.82
CA ASN A 250 -2.90 5.83 -2.43
C ASN A 250 -3.34 6.13 -0.98
N ALA A 251 -2.39 6.51 -0.09
CA ALA A 251 -2.60 6.94 1.30
C ALA A 251 -3.49 6.02 2.18
N GLY A 252 -4.06 4.93 1.64
CA GLY A 252 -5.06 4.10 2.33
C GLY A 252 -6.45 4.76 2.33
N TYR A 253 -6.97 5.10 1.16
CA TYR A 253 -8.24 5.81 0.96
C TYR A 253 -9.39 5.24 1.79
N ASP A 254 -9.60 3.90 1.76
CA ASP A 254 -10.69 3.26 2.49
C ASP A 254 -10.59 3.50 4.01
N GLN A 255 -9.39 3.38 4.57
CA GLN A 255 -9.14 3.65 5.99
C GLN A 255 -9.44 5.09 6.35
N ILE A 256 -8.93 6.04 5.56
CA ILE A 256 -9.07 7.48 5.81
C ILE A 256 -10.54 7.89 5.72
N LEU A 257 -11.24 7.43 4.67
CA LEU A 257 -12.65 7.74 4.46
C LEU A 257 -13.53 7.25 5.61
N LEU A 258 -13.29 6.03 6.11
CA LEU A 258 -14.06 5.45 7.21
C LEU A 258 -13.74 6.07 8.56
N LEU A 259 -12.51 6.55 8.77
CA LEU A 259 -12.10 7.25 10.00
C LEU A 259 -12.54 8.72 10.02
N GLN A 260 -12.93 9.30 8.87
CA GLN A 260 -13.46 10.66 8.82
C GLN A 260 -14.80 10.72 9.54
N GLN A 261 -14.89 11.63 10.51
CA GLN A 261 -16.11 11.98 11.25
C GLN A 261 -16.44 13.46 10.98
N PRO A 262 -17.72 13.87 11.01
CA PRO A 262 -18.06 15.29 10.88
C PRO A 262 -17.29 16.19 11.83
N ALA A 263 -17.03 15.72 13.05
CA ALA A 263 -16.30 16.46 14.08
C ALA A 263 -14.79 16.62 13.77
N ASN A 264 -14.15 15.65 13.12
CA ASN A 264 -12.73 15.75 12.76
C ASN A 264 -12.54 16.33 11.34
N ASN A 265 -13.62 16.42 10.55
CA ASN A 265 -13.64 16.98 9.20
C ASN A 265 -13.72 18.52 9.18
N GLN A 266 -14.03 19.16 10.33
CA GLN A 266 -14.10 20.62 10.46
C GLN A 266 -12.80 21.36 10.08
N ARG A 267 -11.70 20.67 9.92
CA ARG A 267 -10.48 21.25 9.32
C ARG A 267 -10.65 21.71 7.87
N SER A 268 -11.65 21.20 7.16
CA SER A 268 -11.97 21.59 5.79
C SER A 268 -13.01 22.71 5.70
N GLU A 269 -13.87 22.88 6.72
CA GLU A 269 -14.98 23.83 6.69
C GLU A 269 -14.71 25.17 7.39
N GLU A 270 -13.89 25.20 8.45
CA GLU A 270 -13.51 26.45 9.15
C GLU A 270 -12.69 27.45 8.30
N ARG A 271 -12.34 27.11 7.05
CA ARG A 271 -11.73 28.03 6.09
C ARG A 271 -12.67 28.45 4.98
N ARG A 272 -13.98 28.24 5.13
CA ARG A 272 -15.00 28.74 4.17
C ARG A 272 -15.67 30.04 4.63
N VAL A 273 -15.18 30.67 5.72
CA VAL A 273 -15.61 32.03 6.12
C VAL A 273 -14.47 33.00 5.88
#